data_f66607d9effc66fca3181c922fe6d88e
#
_entry.id   f66607d9effc66fca3181c922fe6d88e
#
_cell.length_a   1.000
_cell.length_b   1.000
_cell.length_c   1.000
_cell.angle_alpha   90.00
_cell.angle_beta   90.00
_cell.angle_gamma   90.00
#
_symmetry.space_group_name_H-M   'P 1'
#
loop_
_entity.id
_entity.type
_entity.pdbx_description
1 polymer ?
#
loop_
_entity_poly.entity_id
_entity_poly.type
_entity_poly.pdbx_seq_one_letter_code
_entity_poly.pdbx_strand_id
1 'polypeptide(L)'
;LFLTIFGVDLIRRASTYMGIVILVLAVSIYTVGLLNGHNLLDVMRVDFSVQGWSQLPKAVWNGVTYSAFQWVTVPAILVCGTSVLKTKQDCDRSMALTFTLNMLGLGLAVLMLLCWQHYYLTQPNGTTLPTLTTLKSFGANWLVALYGLVLFLCLISSAVCVIFGFVNRFENVKFLQKVENVPVRRALVSAFIMVVSMGISFVGLTNVVKYGYGYCGYLGIAIIIVPLLTIGFYKNRKFMKENAQDAKVSFEEAYEKN
;
A
#
# COMPACT_ATOMS: atom_id res chain seq x y z
N LEU A 1 -14.69 -8.00 -8.36
CA LEU A 1 -14.91 -8.53 -9.73
C LEU A 1 -15.54 -7.48 -10.64
N PHE A 2 -16.71 -6.91 -10.28
CA PHE A 2 -17.42 -5.91 -11.11
C PHE A 2 -16.50 -4.75 -11.53
N LEU A 3 -15.82 -4.12 -10.58
CA LEU A 3 -14.92 -2.99 -10.84
C LEU A 3 -13.74 -3.36 -11.74
N THR A 4 -13.22 -4.58 -11.64
CA THR A 4 -12.07 -5.03 -12.45
C THR A 4 -12.45 -5.35 -13.91
N ILE A 5 -13.73 -5.62 -14.18
CA ILE A 5 -14.24 -5.90 -15.54
C ILE A 5 -14.49 -4.60 -16.31
N PHE A 6 -15.05 -3.57 -15.67
CA PHE A 6 -15.55 -2.36 -16.32
C PHE A 6 -14.50 -1.26 -16.57
N GLY A 7 -13.24 -1.48 -16.18
CA GLY A 7 -12.11 -0.70 -16.66
C GLY A 7 -11.54 0.32 -15.69
N VAL A 8 -10.44 0.95 -16.12
CA VAL A 8 -9.57 1.81 -15.31
C VAL A 8 -10.27 3.05 -14.74
N ASP A 9 -11.14 3.68 -15.52
CA ASP A 9 -11.76 4.95 -15.12
C ASP A 9 -12.72 4.80 -13.93
N LEU A 10 -13.47 3.71 -13.90
CA LEU A 10 -14.37 3.42 -12.79
C LEU A 10 -13.58 3.12 -11.51
N ILE A 11 -12.51 2.31 -11.63
CA ILE A 11 -11.61 1.99 -10.51
C ILE A 11 -10.99 3.27 -9.97
N ARG A 12 -10.46 4.12 -10.84
CA ARG A 12 -9.80 5.37 -10.45
C ARG A 12 -10.75 6.29 -9.69
N ARG A 13 -11.96 6.55 -10.23
CA ARG A 13 -12.95 7.40 -9.56
C ARG A 13 -13.37 6.83 -8.21
N ALA A 14 -13.72 5.55 -8.17
CA ALA A 14 -14.11 4.88 -6.92
C ALA A 14 -12.99 4.93 -5.88
N SER A 15 -11.75 4.61 -6.27
CA SER A 15 -10.59 4.64 -5.37
C SER A 15 -10.26 6.05 -4.88
N THR A 16 -10.46 7.08 -5.70
CA THR A 16 -10.23 8.47 -5.29
C THR A 16 -11.19 8.89 -4.18
N TYR A 17 -12.50 8.66 -4.36
CA TYR A 17 -13.49 8.98 -3.33
C TYR A 17 -13.29 8.17 -2.05
N MET A 18 -13.08 6.86 -2.18
CA MET A 18 -12.77 6.00 -1.04
C MET A 18 -11.49 6.45 -0.33
N GLY A 19 -10.44 6.80 -1.08
CA GLY A 19 -9.17 7.25 -0.51
C GLY A 19 -9.29 8.52 0.31
N ILE A 20 -10.06 9.50 -0.14
CA ILE A 20 -10.31 10.74 0.62
C ILE A 20 -11.06 10.42 1.93
N VAL A 21 -12.12 9.61 1.85
CA VAL A 21 -12.89 9.20 3.04
C VAL A 21 -12.00 8.44 4.02
N ILE A 22 -11.23 7.46 3.54
CA ILE A 22 -10.31 6.68 4.37
C ILE A 22 -9.30 7.60 5.06
N LEU A 23 -8.69 8.54 4.31
CA LEU A 23 -7.66 9.43 4.86
C LEU A 23 -8.23 10.32 5.99
N VAL A 24 -9.36 10.96 5.74
CA VAL A 24 -10.01 11.85 6.74
C VAL A 24 -10.38 11.06 8.00
N LEU A 25 -11.01 9.90 7.84
CA LEU A 25 -11.44 9.07 8.96
C LEU A 25 -10.23 8.48 9.72
N ALA A 26 -9.21 8.00 9.00
CA ALA A 26 -8.02 7.44 9.62
C ALA A 26 -7.24 8.49 10.43
N VAL A 27 -7.03 9.67 9.86
CA VAL A 27 -6.37 10.79 10.57
C VAL A 27 -7.18 11.18 11.82
N SER A 28 -8.50 11.27 11.71
CA SER A 28 -9.38 11.58 12.83
C SER A 28 -9.27 10.52 13.95
N ILE A 29 -9.34 9.24 13.59
CA ILE A 29 -9.24 8.12 14.54
C ILE A 29 -7.89 8.11 15.24
N TYR A 30 -6.80 8.24 14.49
CA TYR A 30 -5.45 8.22 15.05
C TYR A 30 -5.19 9.44 15.95
N THR A 31 -5.69 10.61 15.56
CA THR A 31 -5.57 11.83 16.39
C THR A 31 -6.35 11.68 17.70
N VAL A 32 -7.60 11.20 17.66
CA VAL A 32 -8.39 10.94 18.87
C VAL A 32 -7.69 9.89 19.75
N GLY A 33 -7.18 8.82 19.14
CA GLY A 33 -6.44 7.78 19.85
C GLY A 33 -5.16 8.31 20.53
N LEU A 34 -4.44 9.20 19.87
CA LEU A 34 -3.23 9.83 20.41
C LEU A 34 -3.55 10.79 21.58
N LEU A 35 -4.61 11.61 21.44
CA LEU A 35 -5.02 12.54 22.48
C LEU A 35 -5.50 11.86 23.77
N ASN A 36 -6.06 10.66 23.66
CA ASN A 36 -6.52 9.85 24.80
C ASN A 36 -5.47 8.83 25.28
N GLY A 37 -4.29 8.82 24.67
CA GLY A 37 -3.22 7.88 25.00
C GLY A 37 -2.39 8.27 26.22
N HIS A 38 -1.53 7.35 26.63
CA HIS A 38 -0.53 7.63 27.66
C HIS A 38 0.52 8.61 27.17
N ASN A 39 1.28 9.22 28.10
CA ASN A 39 2.35 10.14 27.75
C ASN A 39 3.39 9.44 26.86
N LEU A 40 3.45 9.84 25.58
CA LEU A 40 4.34 9.25 24.57
C LEU A 40 5.81 9.28 24.97
N LEU A 41 6.24 10.38 25.59
CA LEU A 41 7.65 10.54 25.98
C LEU A 41 8.06 9.54 27.07
N ASP A 42 7.18 9.24 27.99
CA ASP A 42 7.45 8.27 29.06
C ASP A 42 7.53 6.86 28.51
N VAL A 43 6.60 6.50 27.61
CA VAL A 43 6.63 5.20 26.92
C VAL A 43 7.93 5.03 26.12
N MET A 44 8.32 6.02 25.34
CA MET A 44 9.56 5.97 24.56
C MET A 44 10.81 5.88 25.46
N ARG A 45 10.84 6.58 26.58
CA ARG A 45 11.96 6.49 27.54
C ARG A 45 12.09 5.10 28.15
N VAL A 46 10.97 4.50 28.55
CA VAL A 46 10.97 3.15 29.13
C VAL A 46 11.44 2.13 28.09
N ASP A 47 10.89 2.13 26.90
CA ASP A 47 11.29 1.21 25.84
C ASP A 47 12.77 1.36 25.49
N PHE A 48 13.25 2.59 25.37
CA PHE A 48 14.64 2.85 25.05
C PHE A 48 15.59 2.41 26.16
N SER A 49 15.20 2.58 27.45
CA SER A 49 16.00 2.14 28.59
C SER A 49 16.17 0.61 28.65
N VAL A 50 15.16 -0.13 28.19
CA VAL A 50 15.18 -1.60 28.19
C VAL A 50 15.94 -2.15 26.98
N GLN A 51 15.71 -1.61 25.78
CA GLN A 51 16.23 -2.19 24.54
C GLN A 51 17.52 -1.51 24.04
N GLY A 52 17.66 -0.20 24.29
CA GLY A 52 18.84 0.60 23.93
C GLY A 52 19.15 0.60 22.42
N TRP A 53 20.36 1.00 22.08
CA TRP A 53 20.85 1.07 20.71
C TRP A 53 21.13 -0.29 20.05
N SER A 54 21.19 -1.37 20.82
CA SER A 54 21.52 -2.72 20.31
C SER A 54 20.50 -3.23 19.31
N GLN A 55 19.24 -2.79 19.39
CA GLN A 55 18.16 -3.21 18.49
C GLN A 55 18.05 -2.35 17.22
N LEU A 56 18.82 -1.26 17.13
CA LEU A 56 18.76 -0.34 15.97
C LEU A 56 18.99 -1.02 14.63
N PRO A 57 20.01 -1.89 14.44
CA PRO A 57 20.24 -2.55 13.15
C PRO A 57 19.05 -3.43 12.75
N LYS A 58 18.44 -4.15 13.70
CA LYS A 58 17.26 -4.97 13.46
C LYS A 58 16.03 -4.13 13.13
N ALA A 59 15.83 -3.01 13.81
CA ALA A 59 14.73 -2.09 13.55
C ALA A 59 14.85 -1.46 12.15
N VAL A 60 16.04 -1.02 11.76
CA VAL A 60 16.33 -0.50 10.42
C VAL A 60 16.05 -1.57 9.35
N TRP A 61 16.53 -2.79 9.56
CA TRP A 61 16.29 -3.89 8.62
C TRP A 61 14.81 -4.22 8.46
N ASN A 62 14.06 -4.25 9.56
CA ASN A 62 12.61 -4.44 9.52
C ASN A 62 11.91 -3.30 8.77
N GLY A 63 12.35 -2.06 8.96
CA GLY A 63 11.84 -0.90 8.24
C GLY A 63 12.11 -0.99 6.73
N VAL A 64 13.31 -1.39 6.34
CA VAL A 64 13.67 -1.62 4.92
C VAL A 64 12.82 -2.74 4.30
N THR A 65 12.67 -3.87 5.00
CA THR A 65 11.86 -5.00 4.52
C THR A 65 10.38 -4.62 4.41
N TYR A 66 9.85 -3.87 5.36
CA TYR A 66 8.48 -3.34 5.31
C TYR A 66 8.29 -2.39 4.13
N SER A 67 9.21 -1.46 3.92
CA SER A 67 9.17 -0.54 2.78
C SER A 67 9.24 -1.31 1.45
N ALA A 68 10.09 -2.32 1.37
CA ALA A 68 10.22 -3.16 0.18
C ALA A 68 8.95 -3.95 -0.15
N PHE A 69 8.25 -4.46 0.87
CA PHE A 69 6.94 -5.07 0.70
C PHE A 69 5.93 -4.08 0.09
N GLN A 70 5.91 -2.83 0.54
CA GLN A 70 5.01 -1.80 -0.02
C GLN A 70 5.30 -1.54 -1.51
N TRP A 71 6.56 -1.62 -1.94
CA TRP A 71 6.94 -1.46 -3.34
C TRP A 71 6.40 -2.55 -4.28
N VAL A 72 6.02 -3.71 -3.76
CA VAL A 72 5.40 -4.78 -4.57
C VAL A 72 4.08 -4.33 -5.20
N THR A 73 3.37 -3.41 -4.57
CA THR A 73 2.10 -2.88 -5.09
C THR A 73 2.27 -1.74 -6.10
N VAL A 74 3.44 -1.10 -6.15
CA VAL A 74 3.71 0.07 -7.02
C VAL A 74 3.44 -0.20 -8.50
N PRO A 75 3.85 -1.34 -9.11
CA PRO A 75 3.54 -1.61 -10.51
C PRO A 75 2.04 -1.59 -10.82
N ALA A 76 1.20 -2.13 -9.92
CA ALA A 76 -0.25 -2.11 -10.09
C ALA A 76 -0.82 -0.68 -10.01
N ILE A 77 -0.31 0.14 -9.09
CA ILE A 77 -0.69 1.55 -8.93
C ILE A 77 -0.29 2.35 -10.18
N LEU A 78 0.90 2.13 -10.72
CA LEU A 78 1.38 2.81 -11.92
C LEU A 78 0.48 2.49 -13.13
N VAL A 79 0.07 1.24 -13.31
CA VAL A 79 -0.88 0.85 -14.38
C VAL A 79 -2.18 1.64 -14.28
N CYS A 80 -2.71 1.84 -13.08
CA CYS A 80 -3.92 2.64 -12.86
C CYS A 80 -3.67 4.15 -13.08
N GLY A 81 -2.43 4.63 -12.89
CA GLY A 81 -2.04 6.03 -12.97
C GLY A 81 -1.62 6.50 -14.36
N THR A 82 -1.35 5.61 -15.33
CA THR A 82 -0.80 5.96 -16.65
C THR A 82 -1.63 6.99 -17.43
N SER A 83 -2.94 7.00 -17.25
CA SER A 83 -3.84 7.95 -17.91
C SER A 83 -3.79 9.38 -17.33
N VAL A 84 -3.20 9.56 -16.16
CA VAL A 84 -3.16 10.84 -15.42
C VAL A 84 -1.74 11.40 -15.33
N LEU A 85 -0.76 10.53 -15.10
CA LEU A 85 0.65 10.91 -14.94
C LEU A 85 1.31 11.04 -16.31
N LYS A 86 1.10 12.17 -16.98
CA LYS A 86 1.58 12.41 -18.35
C LYS A 86 2.88 13.22 -18.41
N THR A 87 3.13 14.04 -17.41
CA THR A 87 4.32 14.89 -17.37
C THR A 87 5.21 14.55 -16.17
N LYS A 88 6.50 14.91 -16.27
CA LYS A 88 7.43 14.78 -15.15
C LYS A 88 6.93 15.56 -13.92
N GLN A 89 6.38 16.76 -14.14
CA GLN A 89 5.86 17.59 -13.06
C GLN A 89 4.67 16.94 -12.35
N ASP A 90 3.78 16.25 -13.09
CA ASP A 90 2.65 15.53 -12.49
C ASP A 90 3.16 14.37 -11.65
N CYS A 91 4.17 13.63 -12.14
CA CYS A 91 4.81 12.57 -11.36
C CYS A 91 5.46 13.10 -10.08
N ASP A 92 6.28 14.15 -10.18
CA ASP A 92 7.00 14.71 -9.03
C ASP A 92 6.01 15.25 -7.97
N ARG A 93 4.96 15.96 -8.38
CA ARG A 93 3.91 16.45 -7.47
C ARG A 93 3.12 15.31 -6.84
N SER A 94 2.73 14.31 -7.62
CA SER A 94 2.02 13.14 -7.13
C SER A 94 2.85 12.36 -6.12
N MET A 95 4.14 12.16 -6.40
CA MET A 95 5.06 11.47 -5.50
C MET A 95 5.27 12.25 -4.20
N ALA A 96 5.48 13.56 -4.28
CA ALA A 96 5.64 14.41 -3.10
C ALA A 96 4.37 14.40 -2.23
N LEU A 97 3.20 14.52 -2.83
CA LEU A 97 1.92 14.45 -2.13
C LEU A 97 1.72 13.09 -1.47
N THR A 98 1.96 12.00 -2.20
CA THR A 98 1.84 10.63 -1.69
C THR A 98 2.79 10.39 -0.53
N PHE A 99 4.05 10.85 -0.64
CA PHE A 99 5.03 10.76 0.44
C PHE A 99 4.56 11.49 1.69
N THR A 100 4.09 12.73 1.55
CA THR A 100 3.63 13.56 2.68
C THR A 100 2.42 12.94 3.37
N LEU A 101 1.41 12.51 2.60
CA LEU A 101 0.21 11.88 3.13
C LEU A 101 0.52 10.54 3.82
N ASN A 102 1.42 9.76 3.25
CA ASN A 102 1.83 8.47 3.82
C ASN A 102 2.63 8.66 5.12
N MET A 103 3.57 9.61 5.15
CA MET A 103 4.31 9.98 6.37
C MET A 103 3.38 10.43 7.48
N LEU A 104 2.39 11.27 7.16
CA LEU A 104 1.42 11.76 8.14
C LEU A 104 0.54 10.61 8.66
N GLY A 105 -0.06 9.81 7.78
CA GLY A 105 -0.94 8.71 8.16
C GLY A 105 -0.22 7.62 8.94
N LEU A 106 0.94 7.17 8.44
CA LEU A 106 1.75 6.14 9.12
C LEU A 106 2.33 6.66 10.43
N GLY A 107 2.82 7.91 10.44
CA GLY A 107 3.37 8.55 11.63
C GLY A 107 2.33 8.63 12.76
N LEU A 108 1.13 9.14 12.47
CA LEU A 108 0.04 9.20 13.45
C LEU A 108 -0.36 7.80 13.94
N ALA A 109 -0.45 6.81 13.05
CA ALA A 109 -0.78 5.44 13.42
C ALA A 109 0.26 4.84 14.37
N VAL A 110 1.56 5.01 14.06
CA VAL A 110 2.65 4.50 14.90
C VAL A 110 2.68 5.20 16.26
N LEU A 111 2.55 6.53 16.30
CA LEU A 111 2.53 7.29 17.54
C LEU A 111 1.35 6.88 18.43
N MET A 112 0.17 6.72 17.86
CA MET A 112 -1.00 6.22 18.60
C MET A 112 -0.74 4.82 19.16
N LEU A 113 -0.21 3.91 18.35
CA LEU A 113 0.07 2.54 18.80
C LEU A 113 1.13 2.49 19.88
N LEU A 114 2.15 3.34 19.84
CA LEU A 114 3.13 3.46 20.93
C LEU A 114 2.48 3.88 22.25
N CYS A 115 1.59 4.88 22.24
CA CYS A 115 0.87 5.31 23.45
C CYS A 115 0.04 4.19 24.07
N TRP A 116 -0.44 3.22 23.30
CA TRP A 116 -1.31 2.14 23.73
C TRP A 116 -0.63 0.76 23.77
N GLN A 117 0.68 0.71 23.58
CA GLN A 117 1.45 -0.54 23.47
C GLN A 117 1.17 -1.51 24.60
N HIS A 118 1.21 -1.05 25.83
CA HIS A 118 0.98 -1.90 27.00
C HIS A 118 -0.41 -2.54 26.97
N TYR A 119 -1.43 -1.79 26.54
CA TYR A 119 -2.79 -2.28 26.50
C TYR A 119 -2.99 -3.42 25.48
N TYR A 120 -2.65 -3.21 24.19
CA TYR A 120 -2.92 -4.23 23.18
C TYR A 120 -1.99 -5.46 23.30
N LEU A 121 -0.81 -5.32 23.93
CA LEU A 121 0.07 -6.47 24.19
C LEU A 121 -0.47 -7.39 25.29
N THR A 122 -1.26 -6.88 26.23
CA THR A 122 -1.85 -7.66 27.33
C THR A 122 -3.18 -8.34 26.94
N GLN A 123 -3.83 -7.90 25.84
CA GLN A 123 -5.10 -8.46 25.41
C GLN A 123 -4.94 -9.72 24.56
N PRO A 124 -5.82 -10.71 24.67
CA PRO A 124 -5.85 -11.88 23.80
C PRO A 124 -6.01 -11.44 22.33
N ASN A 125 -5.10 -11.89 21.46
CA ASN A 125 -5.07 -11.51 20.04
C ASN A 125 -4.94 -10.00 19.76
N GLY A 126 -4.57 -9.19 20.75
CA GLY A 126 -4.46 -7.73 20.61
C GLY A 126 -3.42 -7.29 19.58
N THR A 127 -2.39 -8.09 19.37
CA THR A 127 -1.35 -7.84 18.34
C THR A 127 -1.82 -8.11 16.90
N THR A 128 -2.91 -8.83 16.70
CA THR A 128 -3.43 -9.14 15.35
C THR A 128 -4.04 -7.90 14.68
N LEU A 129 -4.82 -7.13 15.44
CA LEU A 129 -5.41 -5.86 15.01
C LEU A 129 -5.26 -4.81 16.12
N PRO A 130 -4.04 -4.29 16.35
CA PRO A 130 -3.75 -3.47 17.52
C PRO A 130 -4.58 -2.18 17.58
N THR A 131 -4.79 -1.51 16.44
CA THR A 131 -5.66 -0.32 16.38
C THR A 131 -7.10 -0.63 16.81
N LEU A 132 -7.68 -1.73 16.34
CA LEU A 132 -9.03 -2.13 16.72
C LEU A 132 -9.12 -2.44 18.22
N THR A 133 -8.12 -3.14 18.75
CA THR A 133 -8.03 -3.46 20.17
C THR A 133 -7.94 -2.19 21.02
N THR A 134 -7.11 -1.24 20.61
CA THR A 134 -6.99 0.07 21.27
C THR A 134 -8.31 0.84 21.26
N LEU A 135 -9.02 0.88 20.11
CA LEU A 135 -10.30 1.58 20.01
C LEU A 135 -11.40 0.98 20.89
N LYS A 136 -11.38 -0.34 21.10
CA LYS A 136 -12.31 -0.98 22.03
C LYS A 136 -12.12 -0.51 23.48
N SER A 137 -10.92 -0.12 23.88
CA SER A 137 -10.66 0.40 25.23
C SER A 137 -11.34 1.75 25.51
N PHE A 138 -11.66 2.51 24.45
CA PHE A 138 -12.34 3.81 24.61
C PHE A 138 -13.83 3.68 24.99
N GLY A 139 -14.40 2.48 24.95
CA GLY A 139 -15.81 2.25 25.22
C GLY A 139 -16.78 2.86 24.19
N ALA A 140 -16.24 3.47 23.13
CA ALA A 140 -17.01 4.14 22.09
C ALA A 140 -17.29 3.19 20.92
N ASN A 141 -18.36 2.43 21.00
CA ASN A 141 -18.72 1.44 19.97
C ASN A 141 -18.89 2.04 18.57
N TRP A 142 -19.33 3.29 18.48
CA TRP A 142 -19.43 3.99 17.20
C TRP A 142 -18.06 4.20 16.53
N LEU A 143 -17.00 4.44 17.32
CA LEU A 143 -15.63 4.61 16.82
C LEU A 143 -15.06 3.28 16.28
N VAL A 144 -15.40 2.19 16.96
CA VAL A 144 -15.04 0.83 16.50
C VAL A 144 -15.73 0.50 15.18
N ALA A 145 -17.02 0.82 15.06
CA ALA A 145 -17.78 0.64 13.82
C ALA A 145 -17.22 1.51 12.68
N LEU A 146 -16.89 2.77 12.98
CA LEU A 146 -16.29 3.69 12.02
C LEU A 146 -14.93 3.18 11.50
N TYR A 147 -14.07 2.70 12.40
CA TYR A 147 -12.81 2.08 12.03
C TYR A 147 -13.00 0.82 11.18
N GLY A 148 -13.98 -0.02 11.53
CA GLY A 148 -14.34 -1.19 10.73
C GLY A 148 -14.74 -0.83 9.30
N LEU A 149 -15.51 0.25 9.15
CA LEU A 149 -15.88 0.79 7.83
C LEU A 149 -14.64 1.27 7.05
N VAL A 150 -13.74 2.03 7.69
CA VAL A 150 -12.48 2.50 7.08
C VAL A 150 -11.64 1.31 6.62
N LEU A 151 -11.48 0.32 7.50
CA LEU A 151 -10.72 -0.89 7.19
C LEU A 151 -11.32 -1.64 5.99
N PHE A 152 -12.63 -1.80 5.96
CA PHE A 152 -13.35 -2.45 4.86
C PHE A 152 -13.17 -1.72 3.53
N LEU A 153 -13.32 -0.39 3.51
CA LEU A 153 -13.10 0.44 2.33
C LEU A 153 -11.65 0.37 1.85
N CYS A 154 -10.69 0.40 2.77
CA CYS A 154 -9.26 0.27 2.47
C CYS A 154 -8.93 -1.07 1.82
N LEU A 155 -9.45 -2.17 2.37
CA LEU A 155 -9.25 -3.52 1.82
C LEU A 155 -9.86 -3.66 0.43
N ILE A 156 -11.08 -3.15 0.20
CA ILE A 156 -11.71 -3.20 -1.14
C ILE A 156 -10.90 -2.37 -2.14
N SER A 157 -10.55 -1.14 -1.80
CA SER A 157 -9.78 -0.25 -2.68
C SER A 157 -8.45 -0.88 -3.10
N SER A 158 -7.70 -1.40 -2.13
CA SER A 158 -6.41 -2.05 -2.38
C SER A 158 -6.56 -3.33 -3.19
N ALA A 159 -7.52 -4.19 -2.85
CA ALA A 159 -7.77 -5.44 -3.57
C ALA A 159 -8.13 -5.18 -5.03
N VAL A 160 -9.00 -4.20 -5.30
CA VAL A 160 -9.39 -3.84 -6.68
C VAL A 160 -8.18 -3.40 -7.50
N CYS A 161 -7.32 -2.54 -6.96
CA CYS A 161 -6.11 -2.07 -7.65
C CYS A 161 -5.13 -3.22 -7.97
N VAL A 162 -4.88 -4.09 -6.99
CA VAL A 162 -3.97 -5.24 -7.17
C VAL A 162 -4.52 -6.25 -8.17
N ILE A 163 -5.81 -6.61 -8.06
CA ILE A 163 -6.47 -7.54 -8.99
C ILE A 163 -6.47 -6.95 -10.40
N PHE A 164 -6.76 -5.65 -10.55
CA PHE A 164 -6.73 -4.99 -11.85
C PHE A 164 -5.32 -5.02 -12.47
N GLY A 165 -4.29 -4.73 -11.70
CA GLY A 165 -2.91 -4.83 -12.16
C GLY A 165 -2.55 -6.24 -12.63
N PHE A 166 -3.02 -7.27 -11.91
CA PHE A 166 -2.86 -8.66 -12.29
C PHE A 166 -3.61 -9.00 -13.58
N VAL A 167 -4.88 -8.60 -13.67
CA VAL A 167 -5.71 -8.80 -14.88
C VAL A 167 -5.06 -8.17 -16.10
N ASN A 168 -4.64 -6.92 -16.02
CA ASN A 168 -4.01 -6.20 -17.13
C ASN A 168 -2.72 -6.88 -17.61
N ARG A 169 -1.99 -7.53 -16.71
CA ARG A 169 -0.78 -8.30 -17.06
C ARG A 169 -1.08 -9.62 -17.74
N PHE A 170 -2.12 -10.33 -17.30
CA PHE A 170 -2.37 -11.71 -17.69
C PHE A 170 -3.51 -11.88 -18.70
N GLU A 171 -4.39 -10.87 -18.92
CA GLU A 171 -5.50 -10.97 -19.89
C GLU A 171 -5.03 -11.25 -21.32
N ASN A 172 -3.80 -10.88 -21.67
CA ASN A 172 -3.23 -11.03 -23.00
C ASN A 172 -2.33 -12.25 -23.18
N VAL A 173 -2.31 -13.18 -22.21
CA VAL A 173 -1.55 -14.44 -22.35
C VAL A 173 -2.17 -15.30 -23.47
N LYS A 174 -1.31 -15.90 -24.30
CA LYS A 174 -1.70 -16.68 -25.49
C LYS A 174 -2.82 -17.70 -25.26
N PHE A 175 -2.83 -18.36 -24.09
CA PHE A 175 -3.87 -19.32 -23.73
C PHE A 175 -5.25 -18.66 -23.57
N LEU A 176 -5.29 -17.48 -22.97
CA LEU A 176 -6.53 -16.73 -22.72
C LEU A 176 -7.02 -15.96 -23.95
N GLN A 177 -6.16 -15.71 -24.94
CA GLN A 177 -6.55 -15.08 -26.22
C GLN A 177 -7.54 -15.92 -27.03
N LYS A 178 -7.65 -17.22 -26.74
CA LYS A 178 -8.69 -18.09 -27.32
C LYS A 178 -10.12 -17.67 -26.93
N VAL A 179 -10.26 -16.90 -25.85
CA VAL A 179 -11.55 -16.32 -25.43
C VAL A 179 -11.67 -14.94 -26.08
N GLU A 180 -12.47 -14.83 -27.13
CA GLU A 180 -12.64 -13.57 -27.89
C GLU A 180 -13.24 -12.45 -27.07
N ASN A 181 -14.12 -12.78 -26.12
CA ASN A 181 -14.82 -11.79 -25.29
C ASN A 181 -13.90 -11.26 -24.17
N VAL A 182 -13.45 -10.00 -24.31
CA VAL A 182 -12.55 -9.32 -23.37
C VAL A 182 -13.09 -9.27 -21.93
N PRO A 183 -14.35 -8.88 -21.67
CA PRO A 183 -14.94 -8.92 -20.33
C PRO A 183 -14.90 -10.32 -19.69
N VAL A 184 -15.18 -11.37 -20.44
CA VAL A 184 -15.14 -12.75 -19.95
C VAL A 184 -13.70 -13.14 -19.58
N ARG A 185 -12.74 -12.79 -20.41
CA ARG A 185 -11.31 -13.03 -20.19
C ARG A 185 -10.82 -12.36 -18.91
N ARG A 186 -11.19 -11.10 -18.68
CA ARG A 186 -10.91 -10.36 -17.44
C ARG A 186 -11.58 -10.99 -16.24
N ALA A 187 -12.82 -11.43 -16.38
CA ALA A 187 -13.55 -12.12 -15.32
C ALA A 187 -12.87 -13.43 -14.91
N LEU A 188 -12.40 -14.24 -15.87
CA LEU A 188 -11.68 -15.48 -15.61
C LEU A 188 -10.37 -15.25 -14.84
N VAL A 189 -9.56 -14.28 -15.28
CA VAL A 189 -8.31 -13.94 -14.58
C VAL A 189 -8.58 -13.42 -13.17
N SER A 190 -9.59 -12.55 -13.02
CA SER A 190 -9.99 -12.04 -11.70
C SER A 190 -10.47 -13.15 -10.78
N ALA A 191 -11.32 -14.05 -11.27
CA ALA A 191 -11.82 -15.17 -10.49
C ALA A 191 -10.69 -16.10 -10.06
N PHE A 192 -9.76 -16.41 -10.96
CA PHE A 192 -8.59 -17.23 -10.64
C PHE A 192 -7.77 -16.66 -9.48
N ILE A 193 -7.37 -15.38 -9.57
CA ILE A 193 -6.56 -14.77 -8.49
C ILE A 193 -7.34 -14.65 -7.17
N MET A 194 -8.66 -14.43 -7.23
CA MET A 194 -9.50 -14.41 -6.03
C MET A 194 -9.57 -15.77 -5.35
N VAL A 195 -9.73 -16.85 -6.11
CA VAL A 195 -9.75 -18.23 -5.56
C VAL A 195 -8.40 -18.57 -4.94
N VAL A 196 -7.28 -18.24 -5.60
CA VAL A 196 -5.94 -18.43 -5.05
C VAL A 196 -5.76 -17.64 -3.75
N SER A 197 -6.20 -16.37 -3.72
CA SER A 197 -6.12 -15.53 -2.52
C SER A 197 -6.97 -16.09 -1.37
N MET A 198 -8.16 -16.62 -1.66
CA MET A 198 -8.98 -17.31 -0.66
C MET A 198 -8.26 -18.54 -0.11
N GLY A 199 -7.62 -19.35 -0.96
CA GLY A 199 -6.82 -20.49 -0.53
C GLY A 199 -5.69 -20.09 0.42
N ILE A 200 -4.96 -19.02 0.09
CA ILE A 200 -3.89 -18.51 0.95
C ILE A 200 -4.43 -17.98 2.29
N SER A 201 -5.65 -17.45 2.33
CA SER A 201 -6.24 -16.92 3.56
C SER A 201 -6.44 -17.97 4.67
N PHE A 202 -6.55 -19.26 4.31
CA PHE A 202 -6.65 -20.37 5.30
C PHE A 202 -5.38 -20.54 6.16
N VAL A 203 -4.25 -20.00 5.73
CA VAL A 203 -2.99 -20.00 6.52
C VAL A 203 -3.12 -19.12 7.77
N GLY A 204 -4.09 -18.20 7.78
CA GLY A 204 -4.34 -17.26 8.86
C GLY A 204 -3.60 -15.95 8.74
N LEU A 205 -4.27 -14.86 9.15
CA LEU A 205 -3.78 -13.49 8.98
C LEU A 205 -2.38 -13.28 9.58
N THR A 206 -2.17 -13.73 10.82
CA THR A 206 -0.90 -13.55 11.54
C THR A 206 0.28 -14.20 10.80
N ASN A 207 0.09 -15.40 10.28
CA ASN A 207 1.15 -16.11 9.54
C ASN A 207 1.42 -15.47 8.18
N VAL A 208 0.36 -15.05 7.47
CA VAL A 208 0.51 -14.33 6.19
C VAL A 208 1.27 -13.02 6.40
N VAL A 209 0.94 -12.25 7.44
CA VAL A 209 1.65 -10.99 7.75
C VAL A 209 3.09 -11.26 8.17
N LYS A 210 3.32 -12.19 9.09
CA LYS A 210 4.65 -12.45 9.65
C LYS A 210 5.62 -13.04 8.60
N TYR A 211 5.18 -14.02 7.85
CA TYR A 211 6.05 -14.73 6.90
C TYR A 211 5.83 -14.27 5.46
N GLY A 212 4.59 -14.14 5.01
CA GLY A 212 4.27 -13.77 3.64
C GLY A 212 4.77 -12.38 3.28
N TYR A 213 4.48 -11.37 4.09
CA TYR A 213 4.96 -10.00 3.84
C TYR A 213 6.48 -9.88 3.95
N GLY A 214 7.11 -10.62 4.87
CA GLY A 214 8.56 -10.69 4.98
C GLY A 214 9.20 -11.22 3.70
N TYR A 215 8.75 -12.38 3.22
CA TYR A 215 9.25 -12.95 1.96
C TYR A 215 8.95 -12.08 0.74
N CYS A 216 7.76 -11.49 0.67
CA CYS A 216 7.44 -10.51 -0.37
C CYS A 216 8.35 -9.28 -0.32
N GLY A 217 8.73 -8.83 0.88
CA GLY A 217 9.71 -7.75 1.07
C GLY A 217 11.07 -8.11 0.49
N TYR A 218 11.61 -9.29 0.78
CA TYR A 218 12.88 -9.74 0.21
C TYR A 218 12.83 -9.87 -1.32
N LEU A 219 11.76 -10.45 -1.86
CA LEU A 219 11.53 -10.49 -3.30
C LEU A 219 11.39 -9.09 -3.91
N GLY A 220 10.71 -8.18 -3.23
CA GLY A 220 10.57 -6.78 -3.63
C GLY A 220 11.92 -6.06 -3.72
N ILE A 221 12.83 -6.30 -2.78
CA ILE A 221 14.21 -5.78 -2.86
C ILE A 221 14.89 -6.31 -4.12
N ALA A 222 14.90 -7.62 -4.31
CA ALA A 222 15.66 -8.26 -5.38
C ALA A 222 15.10 -7.97 -6.79
N ILE A 223 13.78 -7.99 -6.95
CA ILE A 223 13.13 -7.96 -8.27
C ILE A 223 12.69 -6.54 -8.66
N ILE A 224 12.40 -5.66 -7.69
CA ILE A 224 11.87 -4.32 -7.97
C ILE A 224 12.89 -3.25 -7.60
N ILE A 225 13.32 -3.18 -6.33
CA ILE A 225 14.14 -2.06 -5.84
C ILE A 225 15.52 -2.07 -6.48
N VAL A 226 16.22 -3.20 -6.48
CA VAL A 226 17.56 -3.29 -7.06
C VAL A 226 17.55 -2.99 -8.57
N PRO A 227 16.69 -3.59 -9.42
CA PRO A 227 16.62 -3.22 -10.83
C PRO A 227 16.21 -1.76 -11.06
N LEU A 228 15.31 -1.21 -10.24
CA LEU A 228 14.89 0.18 -10.38
C LEU A 228 16.04 1.15 -10.09
N LEU A 229 16.80 0.91 -9.02
CA LEU A 229 17.92 1.77 -8.61
C LEU A 229 19.16 1.60 -9.53
N THR A 230 19.31 0.49 -10.21
CA THR A 230 20.43 0.21 -11.12
C THR A 230 20.04 0.51 -12.57
N ILE A 231 19.29 -0.39 -13.18
CA ILE A 231 18.91 -0.32 -14.60
C ILE A 231 17.96 0.84 -14.85
N GLY A 232 16.97 1.04 -13.96
CA GLY A 232 15.98 2.11 -14.06
C GLY A 232 16.65 3.49 -13.99
N PHE A 233 17.53 3.68 -13.01
CA PHE A 233 18.27 4.94 -12.86
C PHE A 233 19.18 5.21 -14.07
N TYR A 234 19.90 4.19 -14.56
CA TYR A 234 20.74 4.33 -15.74
C TYR A 234 19.94 4.69 -16.99
N LYS A 235 18.84 3.97 -17.26
CA LYS A 235 17.96 4.24 -18.41
C LYS A 235 17.32 5.61 -18.33
N ASN A 236 16.83 5.99 -17.15
CA ASN A 236 16.24 7.32 -16.96
C ASN A 236 17.25 8.44 -17.17
N ARG A 237 18.47 8.29 -16.66
CA ARG A 237 19.54 9.27 -16.88
C ARG A 237 19.94 9.38 -18.35
N LYS A 238 19.99 8.26 -19.08
CA LYS A 238 20.25 8.24 -20.52
C LYS A 238 19.13 8.96 -21.28
N PHE A 239 17.88 8.59 -21.01
CA PHE A 239 16.69 9.21 -21.58
C PHE A 239 16.64 10.74 -21.36
N MET A 240 16.90 11.19 -20.14
CA MET A 240 16.92 12.61 -19.78
C MET A 240 18.05 13.38 -20.50
N LYS A 241 19.19 12.73 -20.78
CA LYS A 241 20.28 13.35 -21.57
C LYS A 241 19.92 13.48 -23.06
N GLU A 242 19.28 12.44 -23.62
CA GLU A 242 18.88 12.41 -25.03
C GLU A 242 17.73 13.40 -25.32
N ASN A 243 16.85 13.61 -24.36
CA ASN A 243 15.69 14.50 -24.48
C ASN A 243 15.82 15.79 -23.64
N ALA A 244 17.03 16.21 -23.31
CA ALA A 244 17.29 17.38 -22.47
C ALA A 244 16.77 18.71 -23.07
N GLN A 245 16.59 18.80 -24.38
CA GLN A 245 16.02 19.94 -25.05
C GLN A 245 14.49 20.02 -24.98
N ASP A 246 13.83 18.89 -24.70
CA ASP A 246 12.37 18.74 -24.64
C ASP A 246 11.85 18.57 -23.21
N ALA A 247 12.47 19.23 -22.24
CA ALA A 247 12.08 19.10 -20.81
C ALA A 247 10.62 19.51 -20.48
N LYS A 248 9.85 19.95 -21.47
CA LYS A 248 8.41 20.25 -21.43
C LYS A 248 7.54 19.25 -22.19
N VAL A 249 8.13 18.25 -22.82
CA VAL A 249 7.40 17.28 -23.64
C VAL A 249 6.62 16.30 -22.75
N SER A 250 5.38 16.02 -23.13
CA SER A 250 4.56 15.00 -22.47
C SER A 250 5.24 13.62 -22.56
N PHE A 251 5.07 12.79 -21.56
CA PHE A 251 5.61 11.44 -21.58
C PHE A 251 5.09 10.62 -22.79
N GLU A 252 3.91 10.93 -23.31
CA GLU A 252 3.35 10.28 -24.50
C GLU A 252 4.17 10.58 -25.75
N GLU A 253 4.54 11.83 -25.99
CA GLU A 253 5.35 12.21 -27.17
C GLU A 253 6.78 11.69 -27.11
N ALA A 254 7.32 11.52 -25.91
CA ALA A 254 8.66 10.98 -25.72
C ALA A 254 8.73 9.44 -25.84
N TYR A 255 7.61 8.75 -25.60
CA TYR A 255 7.49 7.30 -25.77
C TYR A 255 7.19 6.88 -27.21
N GLU A 256 6.55 7.74 -28.02
CA GLU A 256 6.27 7.49 -29.43
C GLU A 256 7.51 7.66 -30.33
N LYS A 257 8.57 8.32 -29.84
CA LYS A 257 9.83 8.51 -30.58
C LYS A 257 10.88 7.41 -30.38
N ASN A 258 10.61 6.42 -29.51
CA ASN A 258 11.47 5.27 -29.25
C ASN A 258 10.73 3.94 -29.53
#